data_f8a8ff54e0415e8e8d5dff5dc220d566
#
_entry.id   f8a8ff54e0415e8e8d5dff5dc220d566
#
_cell.length_a   1.000
_cell.length_b   1.000
_cell.length_c   1.000
_cell.angle_alpha   90.00
_cell.angle_beta   90.00
_cell.angle_gamma   90.00
#
_symmetry.space_group_name_H-M   'P 1'
#
loop_
_entity.id
_entity.type
_entity.pdbx_description
1 polymer ?
#
loop_
_entity_poly.entity_id
_entity_poly.type
_entity_poly.pdbx_seq_one_letter_code
_entity_poly.pdbx_strand_id
1 'polypeptide(L)'
;ETENTDPEKETVVYAFLGVAPVITLKWNPKSEGAAGLDAIVSAQTVQQVIIEKNVQRTQVQINYEISRAELTGFQIEVPVDQKVTNVFNDNVKKWNVETVDGKQAINVELFSPIQGLQTLTMELEKLTEEALKQEFSAPQINALNASRQQGVVVVRLAEGLRSIITNRLGLLQLDKSELPGQLKQIN
;
A
#
# COMPACT_ATOMS: atom_id res chain seq x y z
N GLU A 1 11.90 -37.43 28.90
CA GLU A 1 13.00 -36.49 29.20
C GLU A 1 12.79 -35.25 28.37
N THR A 2 12.46 -34.17 29.05
CA THR A 2 12.29 -32.85 28.43
C THR A 2 13.66 -32.22 28.34
N GLU A 3 14.28 -32.27 27.18
CA GLU A 3 15.40 -31.40 26.87
C GLU A 3 14.95 -29.96 26.86
N ASN A 4 15.67 -29.15 27.60
CA ASN A 4 15.44 -27.73 27.78
C ASN A 4 15.91 -27.03 26.50
N THR A 5 14.98 -26.82 25.58
CA THR A 5 15.22 -26.17 24.29
C THR A 5 14.73 -24.74 24.34
N ASP A 6 15.52 -23.86 23.75
CA ASP A 6 15.29 -22.40 23.71
C ASP A 6 13.93 -22.10 23.06
N PRO A 7 12.93 -21.54 23.79
CA PRO A 7 11.58 -21.37 23.29
C PRO A 7 11.48 -20.37 22.10
N GLU A 8 12.54 -19.65 21.78
CA GLU A 8 12.58 -18.75 20.62
C GLU A 8 12.96 -19.45 19.30
N LYS A 9 13.46 -20.69 19.37
CA LYS A 9 13.97 -21.40 18.17
C LYS A 9 13.16 -22.61 17.74
N GLU A 10 12.21 -23.08 18.54
CA GLU A 10 11.43 -24.27 18.21
C GLU A 10 9.92 -24.02 18.16
N THR A 11 9.29 -24.58 17.12
CA THR A 11 7.84 -24.63 17.04
C THR A 11 7.39 -26.03 17.45
N VAL A 12 6.75 -26.14 18.61
CA VAL A 12 6.20 -27.42 19.09
C VAL A 12 4.71 -27.48 18.71
N VAL A 13 4.33 -28.49 17.94
CA VAL A 13 2.94 -28.74 17.58
C VAL A 13 2.45 -29.97 18.31
N TYR A 14 1.44 -29.81 19.16
CA TYR A 14 0.74 -30.90 19.81
C TYR A 14 -0.49 -31.30 18.98
N ALA A 15 -0.52 -32.54 18.52
CA ALA A 15 -1.68 -33.07 17.82
C ALA A 15 -2.24 -34.27 18.58
N PHE A 16 -3.53 -34.25 18.91
CA PHE A 16 -4.24 -35.40 19.47
C PHE A 16 -4.77 -36.24 18.31
N LEU A 17 -4.09 -37.36 18.09
CA LEU A 17 -4.46 -38.30 17.04
C LEU A 17 -5.13 -39.51 17.72
N GLY A 18 -6.34 -39.85 17.23
CA GLY A 18 -6.96 -41.12 17.60
C GLY A 18 -6.14 -42.31 17.09
N VAL A 19 -6.62 -43.53 17.24
CA VAL A 19 -5.93 -44.72 16.76
C VAL A 19 -5.85 -44.68 15.23
N ALA A 20 -4.74 -44.19 14.71
CA ALA A 20 -4.47 -44.11 13.27
C ALA A 20 -3.30 -45.04 12.93
N PRO A 21 -3.41 -45.93 11.92
CA PRO A 21 -2.36 -46.87 11.55
C PRO A 21 -1.14 -46.19 10.90
N VAL A 22 -1.31 -44.98 10.38
CA VAL A 22 -0.22 -44.22 9.74
C VAL A 22 -0.42 -42.74 10.02
N ILE A 23 0.66 -42.09 10.42
CA ILE A 23 0.74 -40.62 10.61
C ILE A 23 1.72 -40.06 9.57
N THR A 24 1.25 -39.19 8.73
CA THR A 24 2.10 -38.48 7.74
C THR A 24 2.33 -37.05 8.19
N LEU A 25 3.57 -36.69 8.47
CA LEU A 25 4.01 -35.33 8.77
C LEU A 25 4.62 -34.71 7.50
N LYS A 26 4.11 -33.55 7.12
CA LYS A 26 4.72 -32.71 6.08
C LYS A 26 5.16 -31.42 6.73
N TRP A 27 6.41 -31.08 6.54
CA TRP A 27 6.95 -29.80 7.00
C TRP A 27 7.74 -29.14 5.87
N ASN A 28 7.67 -27.84 5.81
CA ASN A 28 8.59 -27.03 5.03
C ASN A 28 9.52 -26.32 6.01
N PRO A 29 10.82 -26.20 5.72
CA PRO A 29 11.67 -25.34 6.52
C PRO A 29 11.05 -23.94 6.51
N LYS A 30 10.89 -23.32 7.69
CA LYS A 30 10.62 -21.91 7.78
C LYS A 30 11.79 -21.23 7.07
N SER A 31 11.55 -20.58 5.94
CA SER A 31 12.55 -19.73 5.34
C SER A 31 12.74 -18.55 6.29
N GLU A 32 13.57 -18.71 7.28
CA GLU A 32 14.13 -17.58 7.99
C GLU A 32 14.86 -16.80 6.91
N GLY A 33 14.26 -15.72 6.45
CA GLY A 33 14.97 -14.72 5.67
C GLY A 33 16.26 -14.47 6.43
N ALA A 34 17.39 -14.52 5.77
CA ALA A 34 18.70 -14.52 6.40
C ALA A 34 18.72 -13.53 7.56
N ALA A 35 18.87 -14.04 8.78
CA ALA A 35 18.73 -13.28 10.01
C ALA A 35 19.60 -12.01 9.92
N GLY A 36 18.98 -10.85 10.00
CA GLY A 36 19.65 -9.54 9.91
C GLY A 36 19.65 -8.87 8.54
N LEU A 37 18.93 -9.39 7.53
CA LEU A 37 18.75 -8.67 6.27
C LEU A 37 17.40 -7.95 6.25
N ASP A 38 17.43 -6.66 5.88
CA ASP A 38 16.22 -5.87 5.68
C ASP A 38 15.38 -6.39 4.50
N ALA A 39 14.07 -6.21 4.59
CA ALA A 39 13.17 -6.47 3.47
C ALA A 39 13.51 -5.60 2.27
N ILE A 40 13.49 -6.19 1.08
CA ILE A 40 13.52 -5.42 -0.17
C ILE A 40 12.07 -5.27 -0.63
N VAL A 41 11.64 -4.04 -0.77
CA VAL A 41 10.27 -3.68 -1.13
C VAL A 41 10.27 -2.89 -2.43
N SER A 42 9.49 -3.34 -3.40
CA SER A 42 9.11 -2.53 -4.54
C SER A 42 7.62 -2.20 -4.48
N ALA A 43 7.24 -1.00 -4.93
CA ALA A 43 5.88 -0.51 -4.91
C ALA A 43 5.42 -0.08 -6.31
N GLN A 44 4.24 -0.54 -6.71
CA GLN A 44 3.54 -0.08 -7.92
C GLN A 44 2.26 0.62 -7.51
N THR A 45 2.14 1.91 -7.86
CA THR A 45 1.03 2.75 -7.44
C THR A 45 0.08 3.01 -8.60
N VAL A 46 -1.20 2.79 -8.36
CA VAL A 46 -2.29 3.23 -9.24
C VAL A 46 -3.08 4.29 -8.48
N GLN A 47 -3.05 5.51 -8.97
CA GLN A 47 -3.68 6.64 -8.33
C GLN A 47 -4.77 7.21 -9.24
N GLN A 48 -5.98 7.33 -8.73
CA GLN A 48 -7.09 7.99 -9.38
C GLN A 48 -7.47 9.26 -8.62
N VAL A 49 -7.33 10.41 -9.27
CA VAL A 49 -7.69 11.72 -8.72
C VAL A 49 -8.97 12.17 -9.39
N ILE A 50 -10.02 12.37 -8.61
CA ILE A 50 -11.34 12.80 -9.07
C ILE A 50 -11.55 14.24 -8.59
N ILE A 51 -11.71 15.16 -9.52
CA ILE A 51 -11.95 16.57 -9.24
C ILE A 51 -13.44 16.85 -9.41
N GLU A 52 -14.07 17.20 -8.33
CA GLU A 52 -15.46 17.66 -8.26
C GLU A 52 -15.51 19.15 -7.89
N LYS A 53 -16.71 19.70 -7.79
CA LYS A 53 -16.91 21.15 -7.62
C LYS A 53 -16.19 21.73 -6.39
N ASN A 54 -16.22 21.03 -5.25
CA ASN A 54 -15.69 21.51 -3.97
C ASN A 54 -14.82 20.49 -3.27
N VAL A 55 -14.48 19.38 -3.94
CA VAL A 55 -13.68 18.32 -3.35
C VAL A 55 -12.82 17.63 -4.40
N GLN A 56 -11.60 17.35 -4.02
CA GLN A 56 -10.70 16.42 -4.71
C GLN A 56 -10.69 15.12 -3.93
N ARG A 57 -11.11 14.03 -4.56
CA ARG A 57 -10.98 12.68 -4.01
C ARG A 57 -9.86 11.94 -4.69
N THR A 58 -9.08 11.25 -3.91
CA THR A 58 -7.98 10.45 -4.44
C THR A 58 -8.09 9.02 -3.91
N GLN A 59 -8.23 8.07 -4.82
CA GLN A 59 -8.10 6.66 -4.52
C GLN A 59 -6.70 6.20 -4.93
N VAL A 60 -6.03 5.47 -4.05
CA VAL A 60 -4.68 4.97 -4.25
C VAL A 60 -4.66 3.49 -3.98
N GLN A 61 -4.19 2.73 -4.94
CA GLN A 61 -3.85 1.32 -4.76
C GLN A 61 -2.34 1.18 -4.88
N ILE A 62 -1.71 0.63 -3.85
CA ILE A 62 -0.28 0.32 -3.85
C ILE A 62 -0.11 -1.19 -3.84
N ASN A 63 0.49 -1.71 -4.88
CA ASN A 63 0.87 -3.12 -4.99
C ASN A 63 2.32 -3.23 -4.57
N TYR A 64 2.55 -3.88 -3.43
CA TYR A 64 3.87 -4.15 -2.88
C TYR A 64 4.36 -5.52 -3.31
N GLU A 65 5.63 -5.62 -3.66
CA GLU A 65 6.37 -6.86 -3.81
C GLU A 65 7.48 -6.87 -2.75
N ILE A 66 7.34 -7.78 -1.78
CA ILE A 66 8.19 -7.85 -0.59
C ILE A 66 9.02 -9.12 -0.65
N SER A 67 10.33 -8.97 -0.57
CA SER A 67 11.28 -10.08 -0.63
C SER A 67 12.33 -9.98 0.48
N ARG A 68 13.09 -11.06 0.69
CA ARG A 68 14.12 -11.29 1.70
C ARG A 68 13.60 -11.44 3.13
N ALA A 69 12.87 -10.45 3.66
CA ALA A 69 12.32 -10.49 5.00
C ALA A 69 10.84 -10.11 4.99
N GLU A 70 10.16 -10.41 6.08
CA GLU A 70 8.75 -10.04 6.29
C GLU A 70 8.62 -8.60 6.75
N LEU A 71 7.49 -7.96 6.43
CA LEU A 71 7.09 -6.66 6.96
C LEU A 71 5.93 -6.81 7.95
N THR A 72 5.99 -6.05 9.03
CA THR A 72 4.93 -5.96 10.05
C THR A 72 4.00 -4.77 9.84
N GLY A 73 4.29 -3.93 8.86
CA GLY A 73 3.50 -2.73 8.56
C GLY A 73 4.00 -1.97 7.35
N PHE A 74 3.27 -0.91 7.01
CA PHE A 74 3.62 0.01 5.94
C PHE A 74 3.72 1.43 6.46
N GLN A 75 4.55 2.24 5.83
CA GLN A 75 4.63 3.68 6.04
C GLN A 75 4.47 4.40 4.71
N ILE A 76 3.50 5.30 4.63
CA ILE A 76 3.18 6.02 3.41
C ILE A 76 3.16 7.53 3.70
N GLU A 77 4.00 8.29 3.00
CA GLU A 77 3.96 9.75 3.04
C GLU A 77 2.90 10.26 2.08
N VAL A 78 2.08 11.19 2.56
CA VAL A 78 1.03 11.87 1.79
C VAL A 78 1.10 13.38 2.07
N PRO A 79 0.62 14.24 1.17
CA PRO A 79 0.60 15.68 1.41
C PRO A 79 -0.28 16.05 2.62
N VAL A 80 0.13 17.04 3.40
CA VAL A 80 -0.57 17.48 4.62
C VAL A 80 -1.94 18.10 4.36
N ASP A 81 -2.20 18.54 3.15
CA ASP A 81 -3.49 19.10 2.73
C ASP A 81 -4.50 18.03 2.30
N GLN A 82 -4.12 16.76 2.36
CA GLN A 82 -4.98 15.62 2.08
C GLN A 82 -5.45 14.98 3.39
N LYS A 83 -6.74 14.86 3.58
CA LYS A 83 -7.33 14.11 4.70
C LYS A 83 -7.41 12.64 4.32
N VAL A 84 -6.75 11.76 5.09
CA VAL A 84 -6.88 10.32 4.94
C VAL A 84 -8.24 9.89 5.49
N THR A 85 -9.09 9.32 4.66
CA THR A 85 -10.44 8.88 5.04
C THR A 85 -10.52 7.37 5.26
N ASN A 86 -9.70 6.61 4.53
CA ASN A 86 -9.70 5.15 4.65
C ASN A 86 -8.35 4.56 4.28
N VAL A 87 -7.98 3.44 4.93
CA VAL A 87 -6.86 2.57 4.58
C VAL A 87 -7.33 1.14 4.73
N PHE A 88 -7.25 0.36 3.67
CA PHE A 88 -7.84 -0.98 3.61
C PHE A 88 -6.88 -2.03 3.03
N ASN A 89 -6.82 -3.16 3.73
CA ASN A 89 -6.32 -4.46 3.32
C ASN A 89 -6.81 -5.45 4.38
N ASP A 90 -7.07 -6.70 4.04
CA ASP A 90 -7.61 -7.71 4.96
C ASP A 90 -6.71 -7.97 6.18
N ASN A 91 -5.42 -7.69 6.07
CA ASN A 91 -4.43 -7.85 7.14
C ASN A 91 -4.14 -6.55 7.91
N VAL A 92 -4.84 -5.44 7.63
CA VAL A 92 -4.66 -4.20 8.38
C VAL A 92 -5.32 -4.32 9.75
N LYS A 93 -4.52 -4.24 10.81
CA LYS A 93 -4.97 -4.24 12.19
C LYS A 93 -5.43 -2.86 12.64
N LYS A 94 -4.62 -1.86 12.36
CA LYS A 94 -4.91 -0.45 12.62
C LYS A 94 -4.02 0.45 11.78
N TRP A 95 -4.42 1.68 11.64
CA TRP A 95 -3.60 2.72 11.05
C TRP A 95 -3.78 4.04 11.81
N ASN A 96 -2.77 4.88 11.74
CA ASN A 96 -2.79 6.24 12.27
C ASN A 96 -2.05 7.19 11.34
N VAL A 97 -2.38 8.45 11.46
CA VAL A 97 -1.74 9.53 10.69
C VAL A 97 -0.95 10.40 11.65
N GLU A 98 0.30 10.61 11.33
CA GLU A 98 1.20 11.49 12.07
C GLU A 98 1.69 12.60 11.18
N THR A 99 1.76 13.82 11.71
CA THR A 99 2.33 14.95 11.00
C THR A 99 3.58 15.42 11.75
N VAL A 100 4.72 15.32 11.07
CA VAL A 100 6.02 15.72 11.61
C VAL A 100 6.72 16.62 10.59
N ASP A 101 7.20 17.77 11.00
CA ASP A 101 7.96 18.72 10.17
C ASP A 101 7.26 19.09 8.84
N GLY A 102 5.95 19.24 8.88
CA GLY A 102 5.13 19.58 7.70
C GLY A 102 4.94 18.43 6.70
N LYS A 103 5.31 17.22 7.06
CA LYS A 103 5.01 15.99 6.31
C LYS A 103 4.01 15.13 7.07
N GLN A 104 3.12 14.51 6.34
CA GLN A 104 2.11 13.62 6.89
C GLN A 104 2.45 12.17 6.50
N ALA A 105 2.57 11.30 7.50
CA ALA A 105 2.82 9.89 7.31
C ALA A 105 1.66 9.04 7.84
N ILE A 106 1.24 8.07 7.04
CA ILE A 106 0.29 7.03 7.44
C ILE A 106 1.11 5.83 7.91
N ASN A 107 0.98 5.47 9.17
CA ASN A 107 1.57 4.26 9.73
C ASN A 107 0.50 3.17 9.79
N VAL A 108 0.76 2.06 9.13
CA VAL A 108 -0.15 0.91 9.05
C VAL A 108 0.47 -0.27 9.77
N GLU A 109 -0.21 -0.79 10.78
CA GLU A 109 0.16 -2.01 11.52
C GLU A 109 -0.67 -3.18 11.00
N LEU A 110 -0.03 -4.33 10.81
CA LEU A 110 -0.66 -5.55 10.30
C LEU A 110 -0.97 -6.53 11.42
N PHE A 111 -1.97 -7.39 11.23
CA PHE A 111 -2.26 -8.49 12.15
C PHE A 111 -1.14 -9.55 12.15
N SER A 112 -0.56 -9.81 11.00
CA SER A 112 0.54 -10.78 10.83
C SER A 112 1.59 -10.24 9.86
N PRO A 113 2.88 -10.59 10.07
CA PRO A 113 3.93 -10.27 9.12
C PRO A 113 3.64 -10.83 7.73
N ILE A 114 4.09 -10.13 6.71
CA ILE A 114 3.80 -10.46 5.31
C ILE A 114 5.06 -10.47 4.44
N GLN A 115 5.05 -11.34 3.44
CA GLN A 115 6.03 -11.41 2.37
C GLN A 115 5.31 -11.67 1.04
N GLY A 116 5.96 -11.42 -0.09
CA GLY A 116 5.39 -11.61 -1.42
C GLY A 116 4.55 -10.44 -1.89
N LEU A 117 3.50 -10.71 -2.65
CA LEU A 117 2.63 -9.68 -3.24
C LEU A 117 1.55 -9.25 -2.26
N GLN A 118 1.44 -7.96 -2.03
CA GLN A 118 0.43 -7.36 -1.16
C GLN A 118 -0.17 -6.12 -1.80
N THR A 119 -1.45 -5.88 -1.56
CA THR A 119 -2.15 -4.70 -2.07
C THR A 119 -2.73 -3.90 -0.92
N LEU A 120 -2.39 -2.62 -0.84
CA LEU A 120 -2.97 -1.66 0.10
C LEU A 120 -3.78 -0.63 -0.68
N THR A 121 -5.01 -0.37 -0.23
CA THR A 121 -5.88 0.65 -0.81
C THR A 121 -6.07 1.79 0.18
N MET A 122 -6.03 3.02 -0.30
CA MET A 122 -6.23 4.22 0.51
C MET A 122 -7.18 5.19 -0.20
N GLU A 123 -7.91 5.95 0.60
CA GLU A 123 -8.77 7.03 0.14
C GLU A 123 -8.40 8.32 0.85
N LEU A 124 -8.26 9.38 0.05
CA LEU A 124 -7.89 10.71 0.52
C LEU A 124 -8.89 11.72 -0.01
N GLU A 125 -9.13 12.76 0.78
CA GLU A 125 -9.98 13.88 0.40
C GLU A 125 -9.29 15.21 0.69
N LYS A 126 -9.47 16.16 -0.23
CA LYS A 126 -9.10 17.55 -0.03
C LYS A 126 -10.29 18.43 -0.39
N LEU A 127 -10.73 19.26 0.54
CA LEU A 127 -11.74 20.27 0.27
C LEU A 127 -11.12 21.41 -0.56
N THR A 128 -11.79 21.80 -1.60
CA THR A 128 -11.36 22.89 -2.47
C THR A 128 -12.41 23.99 -2.44
N GLU A 129 -11.97 25.23 -2.35
CA GLU A 129 -12.86 26.39 -2.55
C GLU A 129 -13.16 26.48 -4.04
N GLU A 130 -14.37 26.87 -4.42
CA GLU A 130 -14.92 26.92 -5.78
C GLU A 130 -13.97 26.67 -6.96
N ALA A 131 -14.09 25.50 -7.58
CA ALA A 131 -13.16 24.93 -8.56
C ALA A 131 -13.06 25.70 -9.92
N LEU A 132 -13.67 26.84 -10.07
CA LEU A 132 -13.83 27.47 -11.39
C LEU A 132 -12.55 28.13 -11.95
N LYS A 133 -11.51 28.34 -11.16
CA LYS A 133 -10.21 28.90 -11.60
C LYS A 133 -9.02 28.50 -10.74
N GLN A 134 -8.99 27.31 -10.14
CA GLN A 134 -7.89 26.93 -9.25
C GLN A 134 -6.87 26.03 -9.95
N GLU A 135 -5.61 26.25 -9.64
CA GLU A 135 -4.56 25.27 -9.88
C GLU A 135 -4.67 24.19 -8.83
N PHE A 136 -4.62 22.93 -9.24
CA PHE A 136 -4.54 21.80 -8.33
C PHE A 136 -3.38 20.90 -8.75
N SER A 137 -2.79 20.27 -7.77
CA SER A 137 -1.76 19.25 -7.99
C SER A 137 -2.32 17.88 -7.63
N ALA A 138 -2.02 16.88 -8.44
CA ALA A 138 -2.22 15.49 -8.03
C ALA A 138 -1.35 15.23 -6.81
N PRO A 139 -1.88 14.66 -5.71
CA PRO A 139 -1.10 14.43 -4.51
C PRO A 139 0.03 13.44 -4.78
N GLN A 140 1.21 13.75 -4.28
CA GLN A 140 2.35 12.85 -4.34
C GLN A 140 2.25 11.85 -3.18
N ILE A 141 2.22 10.56 -3.49
CA ILE A 141 2.11 9.47 -2.54
C ILE A 141 3.40 8.66 -2.57
N ASN A 142 4.10 8.58 -1.44
CA ASN A 142 5.37 7.91 -1.34
C ASN A 142 5.30 6.73 -0.36
N ALA A 143 5.60 5.53 -0.82
CA ALA A 143 5.82 4.37 0.05
C ALA A 143 7.22 4.46 0.66
N LEU A 144 7.32 4.84 1.95
CA LEU A 144 8.60 5.20 2.58
C LEU A 144 9.57 4.02 2.70
N ASN A 145 9.06 2.80 2.82
CA ASN A 145 9.88 1.58 2.94
C ASN A 145 10.21 0.94 1.59
N ALA A 146 9.78 1.55 0.47
CA ALA A 146 10.06 1.00 -0.85
C ALA A 146 11.41 1.47 -1.38
N SER A 147 12.26 0.53 -1.79
CA SER A 147 13.52 0.82 -2.49
C SER A 147 13.30 1.33 -3.91
N ARG A 148 12.17 1.00 -4.50
CA ARG A 148 11.72 1.46 -5.81
C ARG A 148 10.22 1.67 -5.81
N GLN A 149 9.79 2.82 -6.33
CA GLN A 149 8.38 3.11 -6.57
C GLN A 149 8.18 3.60 -8.01
N GLN A 150 7.12 3.11 -8.64
CA GLN A 150 6.64 3.59 -9.93
C GLN A 150 5.11 3.51 -9.95
N GLY A 151 4.45 4.24 -10.85
CA GLY A 151 3.01 4.18 -10.89
C GLY A 151 2.37 4.99 -12.00
N VAL A 152 1.05 4.98 -12.00
CA VAL A 152 0.21 5.70 -12.94
C VAL A 152 -0.75 6.60 -12.16
N VAL A 153 -0.91 7.83 -12.63
CA VAL A 153 -1.89 8.78 -12.11
C VAL A 153 -2.93 9.05 -13.18
N VAL A 154 -4.19 8.82 -12.85
CA VAL A 154 -5.34 9.13 -13.70
C VAL A 154 -6.12 10.27 -13.07
N VAL A 155 -6.31 11.36 -13.81
CA VAL A 155 -7.12 12.50 -13.36
C VAL A 155 -8.46 12.46 -14.08
N ARG A 156 -9.54 12.50 -13.31
CA ARG A 156 -10.91 12.59 -13.80
C ARG A 156 -11.55 13.90 -13.36
N LEU A 157 -12.29 14.50 -14.24
CA LEU A 157 -13.00 15.74 -13.97
C LEU A 157 -14.50 15.47 -13.97
N ALA A 158 -15.21 16.08 -13.04
CA ALA A 158 -16.66 16.10 -13.08
C ALA A 158 -17.18 16.80 -14.35
N GLU A 159 -18.40 16.48 -14.71
CA GLU A 159 -19.08 17.07 -15.87
C GLU A 159 -19.06 18.61 -15.80
N GLY A 160 -18.76 19.23 -16.94
CA GLY A 160 -18.67 20.69 -17.05
C GLY A 160 -17.32 21.30 -16.66
N LEU A 161 -16.38 20.50 -16.12
CA LEU A 161 -15.02 20.96 -15.84
C LEU A 161 -14.08 20.68 -17.03
N ARG A 162 -13.13 21.58 -17.25
CA ARG A 162 -12.02 21.41 -18.20
C ARG A 162 -10.72 21.73 -17.51
N SER A 163 -9.66 20.97 -17.81
CA SER A 163 -8.33 21.23 -17.27
C SER A 163 -7.34 21.53 -18.38
N ILE A 164 -6.34 22.31 -18.02
CA ILE A 164 -5.11 22.51 -18.79
C ILE A 164 -3.98 22.02 -17.90
N ILE A 165 -3.15 21.12 -18.44
CA ILE A 165 -1.98 20.64 -17.70
C ILE A 165 -0.87 21.69 -17.87
N THR A 166 -0.50 22.34 -16.77
CA THR A 166 0.53 23.38 -16.75
C THR A 166 1.91 22.84 -16.42
N ASN A 167 1.96 21.73 -15.66
CA ASN A 167 3.24 21.13 -15.24
C ASN A 167 3.10 19.61 -15.18
N ARG A 168 4.17 18.90 -15.58
CA ARG A 168 4.26 17.42 -15.58
C ARG A 168 5.57 16.94 -14.95
N LEU A 169 6.04 17.60 -13.92
CA LEU A 169 7.32 17.27 -13.31
C LEU A 169 7.38 15.78 -12.91
N GLY A 170 8.32 15.04 -13.50
CA GLY A 170 8.50 13.61 -13.22
C GLY A 170 7.45 12.68 -13.83
N LEU A 171 6.54 13.18 -14.67
CA LEU A 171 5.48 12.39 -15.29
C LEU A 171 5.59 12.37 -16.82
N LEU A 172 5.35 11.20 -17.39
CA LEU A 172 5.14 11.00 -18.83
C LEU A 172 3.66 10.84 -19.11
N GLN A 173 3.16 11.49 -20.15
CA GLN A 173 1.80 11.28 -20.57
C GLN A 173 1.69 9.95 -21.30
N LEU A 174 0.77 9.10 -20.85
CA LEU A 174 0.42 7.85 -21.49
C LEU A 174 -0.80 8.02 -22.40
N ASP A 175 -0.84 7.26 -23.48
CA ASP A 175 -2.06 7.08 -24.27
C ASP A 175 -3.02 6.14 -23.52
N LYS A 176 -4.33 6.30 -23.76
CA LYS A 176 -5.36 5.44 -23.13
C LYS A 176 -5.14 3.94 -23.44
N SER A 177 -4.55 3.61 -24.57
CA SER A 177 -4.20 2.25 -24.98
C SER A 177 -3.11 1.62 -24.11
N GLU A 178 -2.21 2.44 -23.54
CA GLU A 178 -1.06 2.03 -22.73
C GLU A 178 -1.42 1.85 -21.25
N LEU A 179 -2.64 2.26 -20.85
CA LEU A 179 -3.10 2.11 -19.47
C LEU A 179 -3.22 0.64 -19.07
N PRO A 180 -2.86 0.28 -17.81
CA PRO A 180 -3.15 -1.03 -17.24
C PRO A 180 -4.62 -1.41 -17.41
N GLY A 181 -4.89 -2.70 -17.65
CA GLY A 181 -6.25 -3.18 -17.97
C GLY A 181 -7.34 -2.78 -16.97
N GLN A 182 -6.98 -2.69 -15.68
CA GLN A 182 -7.88 -2.24 -14.62
C GLN A 182 -8.31 -0.77 -14.79
N LEU A 183 -7.46 0.07 -15.39
CA LEU A 183 -7.74 1.49 -15.62
C LEU A 183 -8.45 1.74 -16.96
N LYS A 184 -8.43 0.80 -17.89
CA LYS A 184 -9.11 0.93 -19.19
C LYS A 184 -10.64 0.92 -19.07
N GLN A 185 -11.17 0.32 -18.01
CA GLN A 185 -12.62 0.23 -17.75
C GLN A 185 -13.18 1.46 -17.03
N ILE A 186 -12.33 2.40 -16.66
CA ILE A 186 -12.73 3.64 -16.02
C ILE A 186 -13.19 4.61 -17.12
N ASN A 187 -14.50 4.65 -17.34
CA ASN A 187 -15.14 5.61 -18.24
C ASN A 187 -15.38 6.95 -17.56
#